data_4d02d9304942040aa95ba94819d1e3f5
#
_entry.id   4d02d9304942040aa95ba94819d1e3f5
#
_cell.length_a   1.000
_cell.length_b   1.000
_cell.length_c   1.000
_cell.angle_alpha   90.00
_cell.angle_beta   90.00
_cell.angle_gamma   90.00
#
_symmetry.space_group_name_H-M   'P 1'
#
loop_
_entity.id
_entity.type
_entity.pdbx_description
1 polymer ?
#
loop_
_entity_poly.entity_id
_entity_poly.type
_entity_poly.pdbx_seq_one_letter_code
_entity_poly.pdbx_strand_id
1 'polypeptide(L)'
;QTDPELADIIIPIGGDGILLKSLHDFNELNKPFFGINFGSVGFLMNKTSNKNLEDLVKNSKSTDLKPLKMTAIDNDDKKHESIAYNEVSLMRQGHQASKIQIKINDISRMTELICDGVLVSTSAGSTAYNLSAHGSILPLDSKLLALTPISAFRPRRWRGALLSENSIIKINVLNFNERKVSVTADNIEFRNIKQVNIESSKDKNCKILFDNNHSIEDKILNEQFEY
;
A
#
# COMPACT_ATOMS: atom_id res chain seq x y z
N GLN A 1 21.71 -19.10 -5.36
CA GLN A 1 20.93 -18.07 -6.04
C GLN A 1 21.04 -18.27 -7.54
N THR A 2 19.93 -18.28 -8.22
CA THR A 2 19.81 -18.36 -9.68
C THR A 2 19.48 -16.97 -10.20
N ASP A 3 19.81 -16.68 -11.46
CA ASP A 3 19.37 -15.46 -12.13
C ASP A 3 17.83 -15.38 -12.04
N PRO A 4 17.25 -14.27 -11.55
CA PRO A 4 15.81 -14.12 -11.41
C PRO A 4 15.03 -14.32 -12.72
N GLU A 5 15.64 -14.01 -13.87
CA GLU A 5 15.02 -14.23 -15.19
C GLU A 5 14.84 -15.71 -15.51
N LEU A 6 15.73 -16.58 -15.03
CA LEU A 6 15.70 -18.03 -15.22
C LEU A 6 14.89 -18.77 -14.16
N ALA A 7 14.48 -18.08 -13.09
CA ALA A 7 13.73 -18.69 -11.99
C ALA A 7 12.24 -18.86 -12.34
N ASP A 8 11.62 -19.94 -11.85
CA ASP A 8 10.16 -20.14 -11.95
C ASP A 8 9.41 -19.39 -10.86
N ILE A 9 10.08 -19.10 -9.72
CA ILE A 9 9.51 -18.47 -8.55
C ILE A 9 10.57 -17.63 -7.84
N ILE A 10 10.15 -16.54 -7.23
CA ILE A 10 11.00 -15.68 -6.38
C ILE A 10 10.67 -15.97 -4.92
N ILE A 11 11.69 -16.27 -4.12
CA ILE A 11 11.56 -16.64 -2.70
C ILE A 11 12.27 -15.62 -1.82
N PRO A 12 11.60 -14.52 -1.43
CA PRO A 12 12.13 -13.58 -0.44
C PRO A 12 12.20 -14.25 0.94
N ILE A 13 13.34 -14.12 1.62
CA ILE A 13 13.56 -14.67 2.96
C ILE A 13 13.80 -13.49 3.91
N GLY A 14 12.88 -13.29 4.87
CA GLY A 14 12.95 -12.16 5.82
C GLY A 14 11.58 -11.77 6.34
N GLY A 15 11.26 -10.48 6.39
CA GLY A 15 9.94 -9.94 6.74
C GLY A 15 9.26 -9.27 5.54
N ASP A 16 8.09 -8.66 5.76
CA ASP A 16 7.29 -8.00 4.71
C ASP A 16 8.09 -6.93 3.94
N GLY A 17 9.04 -6.24 4.58
CA GLY A 17 9.88 -5.25 3.91
C GLY A 17 10.77 -5.84 2.81
N ILE A 18 11.29 -7.07 3.00
CA ILE A 18 12.08 -7.78 1.97
C ILE A 18 11.16 -8.23 0.84
N LEU A 19 9.96 -8.72 1.16
CA LEU A 19 8.97 -9.06 0.15
C LEU A 19 8.60 -7.82 -0.68
N LEU A 20 8.27 -6.71 -0.02
CA LEU A 20 7.92 -5.45 -0.69
C LEU A 20 9.04 -4.98 -1.64
N LYS A 21 10.30 -5.02 -1.16
CA LYS A 21 11.46 -4.71 -2.00
C LYS A 21 11.54 -5.65 -3.21
N SER A 22 11.37 -6.96 -3.01
CA SER A 22 11.42 -7.94 -4.10
C SER A 22 10.28 -7.75 -5.10
N LEU A 23 9.08 -7.37 -4.64
CA LEU A 23 7.97 -7.01 -5.51
C LEU A 23 8.32 -5.81 -6.41
N HIS A 24 8.97 -4.78 -5.87
CA HIS A 24 9.44 -3.64 -6.67
C HIS A 24 10.56 -4.01 -7.65
N ASP A 25 11.54 -4.78 -7.20
CA ASP A 25 12.72 -5.12 -8.00
C ASP A 25 12.39 -6.08 -9.16
N PHE A 26 11.39 -6.96 -9.00
CA PHE A 26 11.14 -8.08 -9.90
C PHE A 26 9.72 -8.16 -10.49
N ASN A 27 8.90 -7.11 -10.33
CA ASN A 27 7.51 -7.13 -10.82
C ASN A 27 7.40 -7.32 -12.34
N GLU A 28 8.38 -6.85 -13.11
CA GLU A 28 8.39 -6.96 -14.57
C GLU A 28 8.61 -8.41 -15.05
N LEU A 29 9.12 -9.29 -14.20
CA LEU A 29 9.38 -10.69 -14.56
C LEU A 29 8.10 -11.53 -14.57
N ASN A 30 6.99 -11.02 -14.05
CA ASN A 30 5.71 -11.76 -13.94
C ASN A 30 5.84 -13.14 -13.26
N LYS A 31 6.79 -13.27 -12.32
CA LYS A 31 7.01 -14.50 -11.55
C LYS A 31 6.20 -14.47 -10.25
N PRO A 32 5.70 -15.61 -9.76
CA PRO A 32 5.09 -15.69 -8.44
C PRO A 32 6.11 -15.54 -7.33
N PHE A 33 5.67 -15.02 -6.18
CA PHE A 33 6.49 -14.82 -4.99
C PHE A 33 6.02 -15.76 -3.88
N PHE A 34 6.96 -16.45 -3.23
CA PHE A 34 6.71 -17.25 -2.05
C PHE A 34 7.61 -16.74 -0.90
N GLY A 35 7.12 -15.78 -0.13
CA GLY A 35 7.88 -15.19 0.98
C GLY A 35 7.99 -16.15 2.17
N ILE A 36 9.18 -16.27 2.78
CA ILE A 36 9.42 -17.06 4.00
C ILE A 36 9.80 -16.11 5.12
N ASN A 37 9.02 -16.13 6.23
CA ASN A 37 9.24 -15.24 7.36
C ASN A 37 10.39 -15.73 8.26
N PHE A 38 11.41 -14.88 8.41
CA PHE A 38 12.46 -15.02 9.40
C PHE A 38 12.49 -13.83 10.38
N GLY A 39 11.49 -12.94 10.28
CA GLY A 39 11.30 -11.81 11.20
C GLY A 39 10.30 -12.13 12.31
N SER A 40 10.04 -11.15 13.17
CA SER A 40 9.06 -11.26 14.27
C SER A 40 7.61 -11.24 13.76
N VAL A 41 7.32 -10.38 12.76
CA VAL A 41 5.99 -10.20 12.16
C VAL A 41 6.11 -10.25 10.64
N GLY A 42 5.17 -10.92 9.98
CA GLY A 42 5.11 -10.98 8.52
C GLY A 42 3.72 -11.36 8.06
N PHE A 43 2.93 -10.35 7.64
CA PHE A 43 1.54 -10.58 7.20
C PHE A 43 1.48 -11.29 5.86
N LEU A 44 2.36 -10.90 4.93
CA LEU A 44 2.40 -11.42 3.56
C LEU A 44 3.41 -12.57 3.40
N MET A 45 4.04 -13.02 4.50
CA MET A 45 5.06 -14.07 4.50
C MET A 45 4.50 -15.39 5.02
N ASN A 46 5.01 -16.51 4.51
CA ASN A 46 4.75 -17.84 5.04
C ASN A 46 5.63 -18.11 6.27
N LYS A 47 5.13 -18.88 7.23
CA LYS A 47 5.94 -19.33 8.36
C LYS A 47 7.02 -20.30 7.89
N THR A 48 8.15 -20.33 8.59
CA THR A 48 9.17 -21.36 8.38
C THR A 48 8.60 -22.75 8.62
N SER A 49 9.00 -23.71 7.81
CA SER A 49 8.54 -25.08 7.90
C SER A 49 9.71 -26.05 7.64
N ASN A 50 9.68 -27.22 8.27
CA ASN A 50 10.61 -28.32 8.01
C ASN A 50 10.19 -29.18 6.79
N LYS A 51 9.08 -28.84 6.12
CA LYS A 51 8.62 -29.54 4.93
C LYS A 51 9.48 -29.20 3.72
N ASN A 52 9.47 -30.08 2.72
CA ASN A 52 10.13 -29.80 1.45
C ASN A 52 9.54 -28.55 0.80
N LEU A 53 10.39 -27.62 0.39
CA LEU A 53 9.99 -26.35 -0.19
C LEU A 53 9.21 -26.52 -1.51
N GLU A 54 9.60 -27.48 -2.34
CA GLU A 54 8.87 -27.77 -3.59
C GLU A 54 7.43 -28.21 -3.33
N ASP A 55 7.22 -29.03 -2.28
CA ASP A 55 5.89 -29.48 -1.90
C ASP A 55 5.05 -28.34 -1.34
N LEU A 56 5.65 -27.42 -0.57
CA LEU A 56 4.98 -26.23 -0.04
C LEU A 56 4.52 -25.34 -1.19
N VAL A 57 5.40 -25.07 -2.15
CA VAL A 57 5.10 -24.23 -3.33
C VAL A 57 4.02 -24.87 -4.21
N LYS A 58 4.15 -26.17 -4.52
CA LYS A 58 3.16 -26.89 -5.37
C LYS A 58 1.75 -26.90 -4.76
N ASN A 59 1.67 -26.96 -3.44
CA ASN A 59 0.39 -26.99 -2.71
C ASN A 59 -0.08 -25.63 -2.23
N SER A 60 0.60 -24.54 -2.61
CA SER A 60 0.25 -23.18 -2.19
C SER A 60 -0.98 -22.63 -2.92
N LYS A 61 -1.70 -21.73 -2.25
CA LYS A 61 -2.75 -20.90 -2.87
C LYS A 61 -2.14 -19.59 -3.36
N SER A 62 -2.56 -19.14 -4.53
CA SER A 62 -2.12 -17.86 -5.06
C SER A 62 -3.14 -16.76 -4.75
N THR A 63 -2.65 -15.59 -4.40
CA THR A 63 -3.43 -14.36 -4.27
C THR A 63 -2.80 -13.29 -5.16
N ASP A 64 -3.64 -12.59 -5.89
CA ASP A 64 -3.22 -11.51 -6.77
C ASP A 64 -3.14 -10.20 -5.98
N LEU A 65 -2.00 -9.51 -6.04
CA LEU A 65 -1.81 -8.17 -5.52
C LEU A 65 -1.73 -7.17 -6.66
N LYS A 66 -2.65 -6.21 -6.66
CA LYS A 66 -2.65 -5.07 -7.57
C LYS A 66 -2.05 -3.87 -6.86
N PRO A 67 -0.92 -3.32 -7.34
CA PRO A 67 -0.38 -2.10 -6.75
C PRO A 67 -1.25 -0.89 -7.09
N LEU A 68 -1.11 0.16 -6.30
CA LEU A 68 -1.58 1.50 -6.64
C LEU A 68 -0.64 2.10 -7.68
N LYS A 69 -1.19 2.78 -8.68
CA LYS A 69 -0.47 3.71 -9.55
C LYS A 69 -0.66 5.11 -9.01
N MET A 70 0.43 5.79 -8.74
CA MET A 70 0.47 7.18 -8.32
C MET A 70 0.98 8.06 -9.45
N THR A 71 0.29 9.15 -9.71
CA THR A 71 0.76 10.25 -10.55
C THR A 71 0.68 11.55 -9.75
N ALA A 72 1.82 12.14 -9.43
CA ALA A 72 1.90 13.39 -8.67
C ALA A 72 2.39 14.54 -9.55
N ILE A 73 1.92 15.76 -9.27
CA ILE A 73 2.37 17.01 -9.89
C ILE A 73 2.96 17.88 -8.77
N ASP A 74 4.19 18.30 -8.93
CA ASP A 74 4.86 19.20 -7.98
C ASP A 74 4.54 20.68 -8.27
N ASN A 75 5.09 21.57 -7.45
CA ASN A 75 4.87 23.00 -7.56
C ASN A 75 5.43 23.61 -8.87
N ASP A 76 6.40 22.94 -9.48
CA ASP A 76 7.03 23.37 -10.75
C ASP A 76 6.37 22.72 -11.98
N ASP A 77 5.17 22.13 -11.82
CA ASP A 77 4.41 21.43 -12.87
C ASP A 77 5.07 20.14 -13.37
N LYS A 78 6.12 19.65 -12.70
CA LYS A 78 6.77 18.39 -13.06
C LYS A 78 5.92 17.21 -12.63
N LYS A 79 5.76 16.25 -13.54
CA LYS A 79 5.06 15.00 -13.32
C LYS A 79 6.01 13.94 -12.73
N HIS A 80 5.53 13.24 -11.70
CA HIS A 80 6.19 12.12 -11.07
C HIS A 80 5.24 10.92 -11.09
N GLU A 81 5.75 9.74 -11.40
CA GLU A 81 4.98 8.50 -11.41
C GLU A 81 5.68 7.44 -10.57
N SER A 82 4.91 6.66 -9.84
CA SER A 82 5.39 5.53 -9.06
C SER A 82 4.26 4.53 -8.83
N ILE A 83 4.62 3.34 -8.33
CA ILE A 83 3.67 2.33 -7.87
C ILE A 83 3.86 2.08 -6.38
N ALA A 84 2.80 1.62 -5.70
CA ALA A 84 2.85 1.20 -4.30
C ALA A 84 2.06 -0.09 -4.10
N TYR A 85 2.66 -1.07 -3.46
CA TYR A 85 1.99 -2.32 -3.06
C TYR A 85 1.26 -2.16 -1.74
N ASN A 86 1.80 -1.35 -0.81
CA ASN A 86 1.14 -1.04 0.45
C ASN A 86 0.26 0.20 0.34
N GLU A 87 0.87 1.40 0.27
CA GLU A 87 0.11 2.65 0.29
C GLU A 87 0.82 3.79 -0.44
N VAL A 88 0.00 4.75 -0.83
CA VAL A 88 0.44 6.10 -1.20
C VAL A 88 0.03 7.04 -0.08
N SER A 89 1.00 7.70 0.57
CA SER A 89 0.77 8.62 1.68
C SER A 89 1.22 10.04 1.37
N LEU A 90 0.39 11.02 1.72
CA LEU A 90 0.73 12.44 1.66
C LEU A 90 0.99 12.92 3.08
N MET A 91 2.09 13.67 3.29
CA MET A 91 2.48 14.22 4.59
C MET A 91 2.90 15.67 4.46
N ARG A 92 2.53 16.49 5.46
CA ARG A 92 3.04 17.85 5.59
C ARG A 92 4.56 17.86 5.78
N GLN A 93 5.24 18.79 5.14
CA GLN A 93 6.71 18.92 5.25
C GLN A 93 7.15 19.87 6.37
N GLY A 94 6.26 20.68 6.88
CA GLY A 94 6.57 21.69 7.90
C GLY A 94 5.69 21.55 9.13
N HIS A 95 5.77 22.57 10.02
CA HIS A 95 4.98 22.61 11.25
C HIS A 95 3.50 22.90 11.04
N GLN A 96 3.14 23.55 9.92
CA GLN A 96 1.75 23.86 9.60
C GLN A 96 1.01 22.61 9.10
N ALA A 97 -0.22 22.42 9.58
CA ALA A 97 -1.09 21.35 9.08
C ALA A 97 -1.33 21.49 7.58
N SER A 98 -1.40 20.38 6.87
CA SER A 98 -1.79 20.37 5.46
C SER A 98 -3.27 20.74 5.32
N LYS A 99 -3.63 21.30 4.16
CA LYS A 99 -5.02 21.50 3.72
C LYS A 99 -5.23 20.75 2.43
N ILE A 100 -6.12 19.79 2.46
CA ILE A 100 -6.27 18.81 1.38
C ILE A 100 -7.74 18.78 0.93
N GLN A 101 -7.95 18.86 -0.39
CA GLN A 101 -9.22 18.54 -1.02
C GLN A 101 -9.16 17.13 -1.59
N ILE A 102 -10.22 16.34 -1.39
CA ILE A 102 -10.30 14.97 -1.91
C ILE A 102 -11.47 14.85 -2.87
N LYS A 103 -11.19 14.34 -4.06
CA LYS A 103 -12.19 13.96 -5.06
C LYS A 103 -12.12 12.44 -5.28
N ILE A 104 -13.28 11.83 -5.44
CA ILE A 104 -13.42 10.42 -5.81
C ILE A 104 -14.22 10.37 -7.10
N ASN A 105 -13.63 9.81 -8.16
CA ASN A 105 -14.22 9.76 -9.50
C ASN A 105 -14.68 11.16 -9.96
N ASP A 106 -13.77 12.15 -9.81
CA ASP A 106 -13.95 13.58 -10.12
C ASP A 106 -15.02 14.31 -9.29
N ILE A 107 -15.74 13.63 -8.41
CA ILE A 107 -16.71 14.26 -7.50
C ILE A 107 -15.99 14.70 -6.22
N SER A 108 -16.11 15.99 -5.86
CA SER A 108 -15.57 16.50 -4.60
C SER A 108 -16.32 15.89 -3.41
N ARG A 109 -15.61 15.07 -2.62
CA ARG A 109 -16.16 14.43 -1.42
C ARG A 109 -15.73 15.10 -0.13
N MET A 110 -14.57 15.75 -0.16
CA MET A 110 -14.03 16.54 0.94
C MET A 110 -13.47 17.83 0.35
N THR A 111 -14.10 18.95 0.65
CA THR A 111 -13.69 20.26 0.14
C THR A 111 -12.43 20.77 0.84
N GLU A 112 -12.29 20.53 2.13
CA GLU A 112 -11.10 20.82 2.91
C GLU A 112 -10.95 19.81 4.06
N LEU A 113 -9.82 19.12 4.11
CA LEU A 113 -9.35 18.33 5.24
C LEU A 113 -8.10 19.01 5.81
N ILE A 114 -8.12 19.40 7.07
CA ILE A 114 -6.96 19.92 7.80
C ILE A 114 -6.40 18.76 8.63
N CYS A 115 -5.15 18.34 8.35
CA CYS A 115 -4.55 17.14 8.92
C CYS A 115 -3.02 17.20 8.82
N ASP A 116 -2.33 16.22 9.38
CA ASP A 116 -0.91 16.02 9.11
C ASP A 116 -0.71 15.38 7.74
N GLY A 117 -1.64 14.53 7.31
CA GLY A 117 -1.60 13.86 6.03
C GLY A 117 -2.84 13.00 5.75
N VAL A 118 -2.79 12.28 4.66
CA VAL A 118 -3.79 11.30 4.25
C VAL A 118 -3.09 10.20 3.47
N LEU A 119 -3.55 8.96 3.61
CA LEU A 119 -3.04 7.85 2.82
C LEU A 119 -4.16 7.08 2.11
N VAL A 120 -3.80 6.45 1.01
CA VAL A 120 -4.61 5.46 0.30
C VAL A 120 -3.86 4.14 0.35
N SER A 121 -4.46 3.12 0.95
CA SER A 121 -3.86 1.81 1.12
C SER A 121 -4.59 0.75 0.31
N THR A 122 -3.83 -0.21 -0.20
CA THR A 122 -4.34 -1.47 -0.73
C THR A 122 -4.79 -2.38 0.43
N SER A 123 -5.42 -3.50 0.10
CA SER A 123 -5.71 -4.55 1.10
C SER A 123 -4.41 -5.11 1.72
N ALA A 124 -3.35 -5.29 0.92
CA ALA A 124 -2.05 -5.77 1.41
C ALA A 124 -1.40 -4.79 2.38
N GLY A 125 -1.46 -3.48 2.10
CA GLY A 125 -0.92 -2.43 2.95
C GLY A 125 -1.81 -2.06 4.15
N SER A 126 -3.01 -2.64 4.24
CA SER A 126 -3.96 -2.25 5.30
C SER A 126 -3.46 -2.55 6.72
N THR A 127 -2.53 -3.50 6.87
CA THR A 127 -1.84 -3.86 8.13
C THR A 127 -0.53 -3.11 8.34
N ALA A 128 -0.10 -2.26 7.38
CA ALA A 128 1.12 -1.45 7.46
C ALA A 128 0.82 -0.05 8.04
N TYR A 129 1.22 1.02 7.36
CA TYR A 129 1.03 2.39 7.84
C TYR A 129 -0.45 2.75 8.04
N ASN A 130 -1.33 2.18 7.22
CA ASN A 130 -2.78 2.35 7.39
C ASN A 130 -3.25 1.95 8.81
N LEU A 131 -2.78 0.82 9.34
CA LEU A 131 -3.12 0.37 10.69
C LEU A 131 -2.60 1.36 11.74
N SER A 132 -1.36 1.82 11.62
CA SER A 132 -0.77 2.83 12.52
C SER A 132 -1.53 4.16 12.48
N ALA A 133 -2.15 4.50 11.35
CA ALA A 133 -3.03 5.66 11.20
C ALA A 133 -4.48 5.39 11.64
N HIS A 134 -4.74 4.25 12.30
CA HIS A 134 -6.07 3.80 12.73
C HIS A 134 -7.06 3.56 11.58
N GLY A 135 -6.56 3.21 10.40
CA GLY A 135 -7.37 2.77 9.27
C GLY A 135 -7.88 1.35 9.45
N SER A 136 -8.92 1.00 8.71
CA SER A 136 -9.48 -0.35 8.74
C SER A 136 -8.56 -1.37 8.10
N ILE A 137 -8.41 -2.54 8.73
CA ILE A 137 -7.76 -3.69 8.12
C ILE A 137 -8.72 -4.27 7.08
N LEU A 138 -8.19 -4.60 5.91
CA LEU A 138 -8.95 -5.15 4.79
C LEU A 138 -8.55 -6.61 4.55
N PRO A 139 -9.51 -7.51 4.29
CA PRO A 139 -9.20 -8.84 3.78
C PRO A 139 -8.36 -8.74 2.50
N LEU A 140 -7.37 -9.62 2.34
CA LEU A 140 -6.39 -9.49 1.25
C LEU A 140 -7.02 -9.64 -0.15
N ASP A 141 -8.08 -10.43 -0.25
CA ASP A 141 -8.86 -10.65 -1.48
C ASP A 141 -9.97 -9.61 -1.69
N SER A 142 -10.12 -8.66 -0.77
CA SER A 142 -11.13 -7.61 -0.90
C SER A 142 -10.81 -6.67 -2.05
N LYS A 143 -11.83 -6.31 -2.83
CA LYS A 143 -11.72 -5.31 -3.90
C LYS A 143 -11.94 -3.91 -3.37
N LEU A 144 -11.22 -3.57 -2.29
CA LEU A 144 -11.36 -2.31 -1.56
C LEU A 144 -10.02 -1.60 -1.41
N LEU A 145 -10.08 -0.29 -1.30
CA LEU A 145 -9.00 0.59 -0.87
C LEU A 145 -9.41 1.28 0.44
N ALA A 146 -8.46 1.48 1.34
CA ALA A 146 -8.65 2.30 2.53
C ALA A 146 -8.12 3.71 2.27
N LEU A 147 -8.97 4.72 2.45
CA LEU A 147 -8.59 6.14 2.46
C LEU A 147 -8.60 6.61 3.91
N THR A 148 -7.45 6.87 4.48
CA THR A 148 -7.27 7.08 5.92
C THR A 148 -6.59 8.42 6.19
N PRO A 149 -7.17 9.31 7.03
CA PRO A 149 -6.51 10.54 7.44
C PRO A 149 -5.43 10.27 8.48
N ILE A 150 -4.38 11.08 8.47
CA ILE A 150 -3.32 11.08 9.49
C ILE A 150 -3.50 12.31 10.36
N SER A 151 -3.82 12.11 11.64
CA SER A 151 -4.02 13.19 12.62
C SER A 151 -5.00 14.27 12.14
N ALA A 152 -6.22 13.88 11.72
CA ALA A 152 -7.23 14.82 11.24
C ALA A 152 -7.62 15.84 12.31
N PHE A 153 -7.43 17.14 12.02
CA PHE A 153 -7.84 18.24 12.88
C PHE A 153 -9.25 18.72 12.56
N ARG A 154 -9.61 18.85 11.28
CA ARG A 154 -10.96 19.20 10.79
C ARG A 154 -11.24 18.52 9.46
N PRO A 155 -12.40 17.83 9.29
CA PRO A 155 -13.37 17.48 10.33
C PRO A 155 -12.80 16.46 11.35
N ARG A 156 -12.95 16.72 12.65
CA ARG A 156 -12.33 15.88 13.72
C ARG A 156 -12.84 14.45 13.79
N ARG A 157 -14.07 14.19 13.35
CA ARG A 157 -14.73 12.88 13.45
C ARG A 157 -14.59 12.04 12.18
N TRP A 158 -14.00 12.60 11.14
CA TRP A 158 -13.80 11.83 9.93
C TRP A 158 -12.65 10.81 10.13
N ARG A 159 -12.98 9.55 9.95
CA ARG A 159 -12.07 8.41 10.16
C ARG A 159 -11.55 7.83 8.87
N GLY A 160 -11.91 8.42 7.72
CA GLY A 160 -11.60 7.88 6.42
C GLY A 160 -12.80 7.24 5.75
N ALA A 161 -12.54 6.50 4.69
CA ALA A 161 -13.56 5.82 3.90
C ALA A 161 -12.98 4.55 3.27
N LEU A 162 -13.83 3.54 3.11
CA LEU A 162 -13.55 2.39 2.26
C LEU A 162 -14.08 2.67 0.87
N LEU A 163 -13.25 2.44 -0.14
CA LEU A 163 -13.54 2.73 -1.54
C LEU A 163 -13.42 1.46 -2.36
N SER A 164 -14.14 1.39 -3.48
CA SER A 164 -13.92 0.33 -4.46
C SER A 164 -12.48 0.40 -5.01
N GLU A 165 -11.87 -0.75 -5.29
CA GLU A 165 -10.55 -0.81 -5.96
C GLU A 165 -10.51 -0.07 -7.31
N ASN A 166 -11.68 0.11 -7.95
CA ASN A 166 -11.80 0.82 -9.23
C ASN A 166 -11.95 2.34 -9.06
N SER A 167 -11.89 2.86 -7.84
CA SER A 167 -11.99 4.28 -7.59
C SER A 167 -10.75 5.03 -8.04
N ILE A 168 -10.95 6.20 -8.64
CA ILE A 168 -9.88 7.16 -8.93
C ILE A 168 -9.91 8.22 -7.83
N ILE A 169 -8.83 8.29 -7.05
CA ILE A 169 -8.68 9.23 -5.94
C ILE A 169 -7.80 10.38 -6.40
N LYS A 170 -8.35 11.59 -6.40
CA LYS A 170 -7.59 12.80 -6.69
C LYS A 170 -7.49 13.67 -5.45
N ILE A 171 -6.26 13.97 -5.06
CA ILE A 171 -5.94 14.78 -3.90
C ILE A 171 -5.29 16.07 -4.37
N ASN A 172 -5.90 17.22 -4.03
CA ASN A 172 -5.34 18.53 -4.30
C ASN A 172 -4.87 19.15 -2.99
N VAL A 173 -3.64 19.65 -2.96
CA VAL A 173 -3.10 20.38 -1.82
C VAL A 173 -3.52 21.83 -1.94
N LEU A 174 -4.29 22.31 -0.97
CA LEU A 174 -4.72 23.70 -0.91
C LEU A 174 -3.60 24.56 -0.29
N ASN A 175 -3.39 25.76 -0.83
CA ASN A 175 -2.32 26.67 -0.38
C ASN A 175 -0.93 26.00 -0.42
N PHE A 176 -0.64 25.24 -1.47
CA PHE A 176 0.56 24.39 -1.58
C PHE A 176 1.88 25.16 -1.50
N ASN A 177 1.92 26.45 -1.83
CA ASN A 177 3.11 27.28 -1.69
C ASN A 177 3.50 27.50 -0.22
N GLU A 178 2.50 27.63 0.66
CA GLU A 178 2.67 27.89 2.08
C GLU A 178 2.68 26.60 2.90
N ARG A 179 1.86 25.63 2.51
CA ARG A 179 1.62 24.35 3.20
C ARG A 179 2.16 23.18 2.38
N LYS A 180 3.48 23.15 2.30
CA LYS A 180 4.18 22.13 1.50
C LYS A 180 3.87 20.71 1.98
N VAL A 181 3.63 19.83 1.02
CA VAL A 181 3.31 18.41 1.23
C VAL A 181 4.26 17.56 0.40
N SER A 182 4.68 16.43 0.95
CA SER A 182 5.31 15.35 0.19
C SER A 182 4.32 14.23 -0.05
N VAL A 183 4.58 13.42 -1.08
CA VAL A 183 3.90 12.16 -1.33
C VAL A 183 4.92 11.04 -1.36
N THR A 184 4.59 9.92 -0.72
CA THR A 184 5.43 8.71 -0.70
C THR A 184 4.61 7.54 -1.25
N ALA A 185 5.16 6.83 -2.23
CA ALA A 185 4.64 5.56 -2.73
C ALA A 185 5.55 4.45 -2.18
N ASP A 186 5.06 3.69 -1.21
CA ASP A 186 5.85 2.75 -0.40
C ASP A 186 7.11 3.42 0.20
N ASN A 187 8.24 3.34 -0.48
CA ASN A 187 9.53 3.89 -0.02
C ASN A 187 10.06 5.04 -0.90
N ILE A 188 9.33 5.49 -1.94
CA ILE A 188 9.78 6.54 -2.87
C ILE A 188 9.06 7.84 -2.56
N GLU A 189 9.78 8.84 -2.04
CA GLU A 189 9.24 10.17 -1.70
C GLU A 189 9.45 11.18 -2.82
N PHE A 190 8.40 11.98 -3.09
CA PHE A 190 8.44 13.19 -3.92
C PHE A 190 7.95 14.37 -3.10
N ARG A 191 8.62 15.51 -3.22
CA ARG A 191 8.40 16.69 -2.38
C ARG A 191 7.74 17.84 -3.12
N ASN A 192 7.20 18.80 -2.36
CA ASN A 192 6.55 20.02 -2.88
C ASN A 192 5.40 19.71 -3.84
N ILE A 193 4.54 18.78 -3.46
CA ILE A 193 3.45 18.28 -4.30
C ILE A 193 2.22 19.18 -4.18
N LYS A 194 1.59 19.50 -5.30
CA LYS A 194 0.32 20.23 -5.36
C LYS A 194 -0.89 19.36 -5.71
N GLN A 195 -0.68 18.26 -6.42
CA GLN A 195 -1.75 17.34 -6.80
C GLN A 195 -1.23 15.91 -6.88
N VAL A 196 -2.06 14.95 -6.47
CA VAL A 196 -1.80 13.52 -6.64
C VAL A 196 -3.06 12.82 -7.16
N ASN A 197 -2.89 11.96 -8.17
CA ASN A 197 -3.90 11.00 -8.63
C ASN A 197 -3.44 9.60 -8.22
N ILE A 198 -4.36 8.82 -7.65
CA ILE A 198 -4.11 7.46 -7.16
C ILE A 198 -5.22 6.57 -7.70
N GLU A 199 -4.85 5.47 -8.32
CA GLU A 199 -5.77 4.43 -8.81
C GLU A 199 -5.10 3.06 -8.72
N SER A 200 -5.87 1.98 -8.69
CA SER A 200 -5.30 0.63 -8.82
C SER A 200 -4.71 0.44 -10.21
N SER A 201 -3.52 -0.15 -10.29
CA SER A 201 -2.88 -0.46 -11.57
C SER A 201 -3.76 -1.43 -12.38
N LYS A 202 -3.89 -1.15 -13.68
CA LYS A 202 -4.61 -2.03 -14.62
C LYS A 202 -3.68 -3.04 -15.28
N ASP A 203 -2.40 -2.68 -15.36
CA ASP A 203 -1.42 -3.39 -16.16
C ASP A 203 -0.45 -4.24 -15.30
N LYS A 204 -0.40 -3.98 -13.99
CA LYS A 204 0.49 -4.69 -13.07
C LYS A 204 -0.30 -5.51 -12.07
N ASN A 205 0.09 -6.76 -11.95
CA ASN A 205 -0.45 -7.70 -10.98
C ASN A 205 0.66 -8.65 -10.54
N CYS A 206 0.85 -8.81 -9.25
CA CYS A 206 1.83 -9.74 -8.70
C CYS A 206 1.12 -10.88 -7.98
N LYS A 207 1.60 -12.11 -8.18
CA LYS A 207 1.08 -13.30 -7.50
C LYS A 207 1.91 -13.60 -6.27
N ILE A 208 1.27 -13.61 -5.11
CA ILE A 208 1.88 -14.12 -3.88
C ILE A 208 1.29 -15.51 -3.59
N LEU A 209 2.17 -16.43 -3.23
CA LEU A 209 1.83 -17.79 -2.89
C LEU A 209 1.84 -17.99 -1.36
N PHE A 210 0.78 -18.58 -0.84
CA PHE A 210 0.60 -18.85 0.57
C PHE A 210 0.43 -20.34 0.83
N ASP A 211 1.14 -20.87 1.84
CA ASP A 211 0.95 -22.25 2.29
C ASP A 211 -0.50 -22.47 2.74
N ASN A 212 -1.12 -23.53 2.25
CA ASN A 212 -2.49 -23.90 2.58
C ASN A 212 -2.75 -24.08 4.08
N ASN A 213 -1.71 -24.33 4.87
CA ASN A 213 -1.83 -24.53 6.32
C ASN A 213 -1.76 -23.21 7.12
N HIS A 214 -1.62 -22.06 6.45
CA HIS A 214 -1.52 -20.75 7.08
C HIS A 214 -2.55 -19.81 6.47
N SER A 215 -3.68 -19.68 7.16
CA SER A 215 -4.70 -18.70 6.79
C SER A 215 -4.18 -17.29 7.05
N ILE A 216 -4.15 -16.45 5.99
CA ILE A 216 -3.90 -15.01 6.13
C ILE A 216 -5.03 -14.38 6.94
N GLU A 217 -6.24 -14.90 6.82
CA GLU A 217 -7.41 -14.47 7.58
C GLU A 217 -7.18 -14.63 9.08
N ASP A 218 -6.59 -15.76 9.53
CA ASP A 218 -6.24 -15.97 10.95
C ASP A 218 -5.17 -14.98 11.42
N LYS A 219 -4.18 -14.64 10.57
CA LYS A 219 -3.18 -13.61 10.91
C LYS A 219 -3.82 -12.22 11.08
N ILE A 220 -4.69 -11.87 10.15
CA ILE A 220 -5.43 -10.60 10.19
C ILE A 220 -6.34 -10.54 11.41
N LEU A 221 -7.02 -11.64 11.74
CA LEU A 221 -7.86 -11.72 12.93
C LEU A 221 -7.03 -11.61 14.21
N ASN A 222 -5.92 -12.33 14.31
CA ASN A 222 -5.03 -12.26 15.47
C ASN A 222 -4.56 -10.83 15.72
N GLU A 223 -4.10 -10.13 14.67
CA GLU A 223 -3.64 -8.73 14.78
C GLU A 223 -4.73 -7.79 15.28
N GLN A 224 -6.01 -8.05 14.94
CA GLN A 224 -7.12 -7.22 15.39
C GLN A 224 -7.49 -7.45 16.88
N PHE A 225 -7.08 -8.57 17.46
CA PHE A 225 -7.44 -8.98 18.82
C PHE A 225 -6.23 -9.11 19.77
N GLU A 226 -5.00 -9.04 19.25
CA GLU A 226 -3.80 -8.97 20.10
C GLU A 226 -3.59 -7.53 20.60
N TYR A 227 -3.31 -7.40 21.94
CA TYR A 227 -3.02 -6.16 22.64
C TYR A 227 -1.52 -6.02 22.92
#